data_833065e790fab57d62c6b569097d1dd1
#
_entry.id   833065e790fab57d62c6b569097d1dd1
#
_cell.length_a   1.000
_cell.length_b   1.000
_cell.length_c   1.000
_cell.angle_alpha   90.00
_cell.angle_beta   90.00
_cell.angle_gamma   90.00
#
_symmetry.space_group_name_H-M   'P 1'
#
loop_
_entity.id
_entity.type
_entity.pdbx_description
1 polymer ?
#
loop_
_entity_poly.entity_id
_entity_poly.type
_entity_poly.pdbx_seq_one_letter_code
_entity_poly.pdbx_strand_id
1 'polypeptide(L)'
;CGPEARIVCDDPQTAARLRLQAPDLAGRIDGVRPAGSAFARFGIDEQIERALAPEVVLPGGGRVLIAETPGLVSIDVDSGAIREGSGERTALKVNLGAAAAIGRQVRLRDLSGHIVIDFMPLRRSGHRAQVASALTEAFADDDRQVRIGGFTRLGLFELRRERFGPSLSRQLQSACAACGGSGRTASLPETARAALTAVREQTTGRACRGVRLIAGEPLLSFLRLDARAAVTETEAGLGRSIELVAEPSLPAGAYRIEIVPPGGEAAR
;
A
#
# COMPACT_ATOMS: atom_id res chain seq x y z
N CYS A 1 26.45 10.12 13.41
CA CYS A 1 26.04 9.95 14.82
C CYS A 1 27.02 10.73 15.70
N GLY A 2 26.51 11.50 16.68
CA GLY A 2 27.36 12.24 17.63
C GLY A 2 28.23 11.29 18.49
N PRO A 3 29.26 11.83 19.16
CA PRO A 3 30.20 11.03 19.98
C PRO A 3 29.51 10.27 21.12
N GLU A 4 28.36 10.74 21.58
CA GLU A 4 27.57 10.14 22.67
C GLU A 4 26.56 9.09 22.20
N ALA A 5 26.42 8.85 20.88
CA ALA A 5 25.43 7.92 20.36
C ALA A 5 25.74 6.48 20.76
N ARG A 6 24.76 5.75 21.28
CA ARG A 6 24.86 4.34 21.65
C ARG A 6 24.21 3.46 20.60
N ILE A 7 24.77 2.28 20.39
CA ILE A 7 24.24 1.25 19.50
C ILE A 7 23.59 0.19 20.37
N VAL A 8 22.29 0.02 20.22
CA VAL A 8 21.53 -0.98 20.98
C VAL A 8 21.22 -2.17 20.07
N CYS A 9 21.61 -3.37 20.49
CA CYS A 9 21.40 -4.60 19.72
C CYS A 9 20.81 -5.68 20.63
N ASP A 10 19.68 -6.26 20.23
CA ASP A 10 18.98 -7.32 20.97
C ASP A 10 19.42 -8.74 20.57
N ASP A 11 20.15 -8.87 19.44
CA ASP A 11 20.80 -10.13 19.06
C ASP A 11 22.26 -10.19 19.58
N PRO A 12 22.58 -11.11 20.52
CA PRO A 12 23.93 -11.22 21.11
C PRO A 12 25.00 -11.54 20.06
N GLN A 13 24.68 -12.32 19.03
CA GLN A 13 25.64 -12.71 17.99
C GLN A 13 25.98 -11.50 17.10
N THR A 14 24.98 -10.73 16.71
CA THR A 14 25.17 -9.49 15.96
C THR A 14 25.93 -8.46 16.79
N ALA A 15 25.62 -8.29 18.07
CA ALA A 15 26.36 -7.40 18.96
C ALA A 15 27.85 -7.79 19.08
N ALA A 16 28.14 -9.09 19.20
CA ALA A 16 29.53 -9.60 19.25
C ALA A 16 30.25 -9.33 17.92
N ARG A 17 29.61 -9.61 16.81
CA ARG A 17 30.16 -9.37 15.45
C ARG A 17 30.46 -7.89 15.21
N LEU A 18 29.54 -6.99 15.60
CA LEU A 18 29.74 -5.54 15.50
C LEU A 18 30.92 -5.05 16.33
N ARG A 19 31.11 -5.57 17.56
CA ARG A 19 32.27 -5.21 18.39
C ARG A 19 33.60 -5.63 17.77
N LEU A 20 33.63 -6.77 17.07
CA LEU A 20 34.80 -7.24 16.34
C LEU A 20 35.08 -6.41 15.07
N GLN A 21 34.04 -6.04 14.32
CA GLN A 21 34.17 -5.28 13.09
C GLN A 21 34.45 -3.79 13.29
N ALA A 22 34.00 -3.23 14.43
CA ALA A 22 34.20 -1.83 14.79
C ALA A 22 34.70 -1.70 16.23
N PRO A 23 36.02 -2.03 16.51
CA PRO A 23 36.59 -2.00 17.85
C PRO A 23 36.47 -0.64 18.54
N ASP A 24 36.57 0.45 17.80
CA ASP A 24 36.44 1.84 18.28
C ASP A 24 35.04 2.14 18.82
N LEU A 25 34.03 1.39 18.40
CA LEU A 25 32.66 1.52 18.86
C LEU A 25 32.26 0.47 19.89
N ALA A 26 33.15 -0.48 20.22
CA ALA A 26 32.83 -1.63 21.07
C ALA A 26 32.26 -1.23 22.45
N GLY A 27 32.78 -0.17 23.05
CA GLY A 27 32.30 0.38 24.33
C GLY A 27 30.94 1.09 24.24
N ARG A 28 30.44 1.36 23.03
CA ARG A 28 29.15 2.03 22.77
C ARG A 28 28.07 1.06 22.33
N ILE A 29 28.39 -0.23 22.18
CA ILE A 29 27.47 -1.28 21.76
C ILE A 29 26.88 -1.95 22.99
N ASP A 30 25.60 -1.68 23.26
CA ASP A 30 24.83 -2.32 24.32
C ASP A 30 24.13 -3.56 23.81
N GLY A 31 24.35 -4.69 24.43
CA GLY A 31 23.51 -5.85 24.26
C GLY A 31 22.29 -5.73 25.18
N VAL A 32 21.10 -5.69 24.64
CA VAL A 32 19.87 -5.71 25.44
C VAL A 32 19.54 -7.17 25.75
N ARG A 33 19.48 -7.53 27.01
CA ARG A 33 18.84 -8.78 27.45
C ARG A 33 17.37 -8.49 27.65
N PRO A 34 16.48 -9.29 27.06
CA PRO A 34 15.16 -8.86 26.70
C PRO A 34 14.05 -9.36 27.60
N ALA A 35 13.08 -8.50 27.73
CA ALA A 35 11.68 -8.88 27.64
C ALA A 35 11.03 -8.14 26.43
N GLY A 36 11.61 -8.24 25.24
CA GLY A 36 11.07 -7.60 24.03
C GLY A 36 12.19 -7.19 23.06
N SER A 37 11.84 -6.90 21.79
CA SER A 37 12.78 -6.43 20.80
C SER A 37 13.26 -5.00 21.14
N ALA A 38 14.48 -4.66 20.73
CA ALA A 38 14.99 -3.30 20.83
C ALA A 38 14.07 -2.30 20.12
N PHE A 39 13.52 -2.71 18.99
CA PHE A 39 12.59 -1.88 18.20
C PHE A 39 11.30 -1.55 18.96
N ALA A 40 10.67 -2.54 19.60
CA ALA A 40 9.49 -2.31 20.43
C ALA A 40 9.80 -1.37 21.61
N ARG A 41 10.95 -1.57 22.28
CA ARG A 41 11.38 -0.75 23.41
C ARG A 41 11.57 0.72 23.08
N PHE A 42 12.06 1.02 21.88
CA PHE A 42 12.30 2.39 21.42
C PHE A 42 11.17 2.92 20.51
N GLY A 43 10.04 2.21 20.38
CA GLY A 43 8.92 2.60 19.54
C GLY A 43 9.28 2.68 18.05
N ILE A 44 10.24 1.87 17.59
CA ILE A 44 10.68 1.85 16.20
C ILE A 44 9.66 1.10 15.34
N ASP A 45 9.05 0.02 15.84
CA ASP A 45 8.02 -0.75 15.14
C ASP A 45 6.84 0.16 14.74
N GLU A 46 6.36 0.99 15.67
CA GLU A 46 5.29 1.97 15.41
C GLU A 46 5.72 3.06 14.40
N GLN A 47 7.00 3.44 14.41
CA GLN A 47 7.52 4.39 13.42
C GLN A 47 7.60 3.77 12.03
N ILE A 48 7.96 2.48 11.93
CA ILE A 48 7.96 1.72 10.68
C ILE A 48 6.54 1.59 10.15
N GLU A 49 5.56 1.20 10.98
CA GLU A 49 4.16 1.11 10.58
C GLU A 49 3.64 2.45 10.03
N ARG A 50 3.92 3.55 10.72
CA ARG A 50 3.57 4.90 10.24
C ARG A 50 4.27 5.27 8.95
N ALA A 51 5.53 4.84 8.77
CA ALA A 51 6.26 5.07 7.52
C ALA A 51 5.77 4.20 6.35
N LEU A 52 5.07 3.10 6.61
CA LEU A 52 4.43 2.26 5.60
C LEU A 52 2.99 2.71 5.26
N ALA A 53 2.38 3.51 6.12
CA ALA A 53 1.04 4.05 5.86
C ALA A 53 1.05 5.02 4.67
N PRO A 54 0.05 4.97 3.76
CA PRO A 54 0.00 5.86 2.61
C PRO A 54 -0.29 7.32 3.01
N GLU A 55 -0.92 7.54 4.16
CA GLU A 55 -1.34 8.84 4.66
C GLU A 55 -0.41 9.35 5.77
N VAL A 56 -0.08 10.63 5.70
CA VAL A 56 0.69 11.36 6.72
C VAL A 56 -0.12 12.57 7.17
N VAL A 57 -0.56 12.58 8.41
CA VAL A 57 -1.27 13.73 9.00
C VAL A 57 -0.28 14.84 9.35
N LEU A 58 -0.59 16.06 8.97
CA LEU A 58 0.26 17.22 9.23
C LEU A 58 -0.06 17.86 10.61
N PRO A 59 0.95 18.27 11.39
CA PRO A 59 0.74 18.86 12.71
C PRO A 59 -0.11 20.13 12.71
N GLY A 60 -0.10 20.87 11.61
CA GLY A 60 -0.90 22.10 11.42
C GLY A 60 -2.27 21.87 10.80
N GLY A 61 -2.68 20.60 10.67
CA GLY A 61 -3.86 20.18 9.91
C GLY A 61 -3.55 19.96 8.43
N GLY A 62 -4.41 19.19 7.77
CA GLY A 62 -4.18 18.66 6.44
C GLY A 62 -3.44 17.31 6.48
N ARG A 63 -3.23 16.76 5.30
CA ARG A 63 -2.57 15.46 5.14
C ARG A 63 -1.81 15.38 3.82
N VAL A 64 -0.88 14.47 3.77
CA VAL A 64 -0.13 14.11 2.58
C VAL A 64 -0.41 12.64 2.27
N LEU A 65 -0.84 12.35 1.06
CA LEU A 65 -1.04 10.99 0.54
C LEU A 65 0.15 10.64 -0.35
N ILE A 66 0.82 9.52 -0.08
CA ILE A 66 2.00 9.08 -0.81
C ILE A 66 1.70 7.74 -1.45
N ALA A 67 1.79 7.67 -2.77
CA ALA A 67 1.61 6.45 -3.55
C ALA A 67 2.84 6.16 -4.41
N GLU A 68 3.45 5.00 -4.20
CA GLU A 68 4.53 4.49 -5.03
C GLU A 68 3.95 3.64 -6.16
N THR A 69 4.15 4.08 -7.40
CA THR A 69 3.74 3.35 -8.60
C THR A 69 4.97 2.75 -9.30
N PRO A 70 4.80 1.86 -10.28
CA PRO A 70 5.94 1.33 -11.05
C PRO A 70 6.77 2.40 -11.76
N GLY A 71 6.16 3.51 -12.18
CA GLY A 71 6.82 4.54 -12.99
C GLY A 71 7.31 5.75 -12.21
N LEU A 72 6.59 6.15 -11.17
CA LEU A 72 6.87 7.36 -10.39
C LEU A 72 6.25 7.27 -8.98
N VAL A 73 6.67 8.18 -8.12
CA VAL A 73 6.00 8.42 -6.83
C VAL A 73 5.06 9.61 -7.00
N SER A 74 3.78 9.42 -6.70
CA SER A 74 2.81 10.51 -6.64
C SER A 74 2.53 10.89 -5.18
N ILE A 75 2.45 12.20 -4.94
CA ILE A 75 2.18 12.77 -3.63
C ILE A 75 1.04 13.78 -3.79
N ASP A 76 -0.02 13.61 -3.02
CA ASP A 76 -1.16 14.52 -3.00
C ASP A 76 -1.22 15.25 -1.65
N VAL A 77 -1.52 16.55 -1.66
CA VAL A 77 -1.63 17.39 -0.49
C VAL A 77 -3.05 17.90 -0.33
N ASP A 78 -3.70 17.51 0.75
CA ASP A 78 -5.10 17.76 1.04
C ASP A 78 -5.24 18.52 2.38
N SER A 79 -6.23 19.42 2.47
CA SER A 79 -6.54 20.14 3.70
C SER A 79 -7.14 19.25 4.80
N GLY A 80 -7.56 18.03 4.48
CA GLY A 80 -8.24 17.14 5.43
C GLY A 80 -9.54 17.74 5.96
N ALA A 81 -9.68 17.73 7.28
CA ALA A 81 -10.86 18.25 7.98
C ALA A 81 -10.85 19.78 8.21
N ILE A 82 -9.85 20.50 7.72
CA ILE A 82 -9.79 21.96 7.91
C ILE A 82 -10.90 22.62 7.09
N ARG A 83 -11.96 23.04 7.79
CA ARG A 83 -13.08 23.79 7.20
C ARG A 83 -12.95 25.30 7.40
N GLU A 84 -12.09 25.75 8.30
CA GLU A 84 -11.88 27.18 8.58
C GLU A 84 -10.92 27.81 7.58
N GLY A 85 -11.42 28.82 6.86
CA GLY A 85 -10.62 29.64 5.97
C GLY A 85 -10.23 28.93 4.66
N SER A 86 -11.21 28.61 3.81
CA SER A 86 -11.00 28.04 2.46
C SER A 86 -10.31 29.01 1.48
N GLY A 87 -9.26 29.70 1.94
CA GLY A 87 -8.55 30.69 1.16
C GLY A 87 -7.11 30.27 0.87
N GLU A 88 -6.48 31.00 -0.03
CA GLU A 88 -5.09 30.77 -0.44
C GLU A 88 -4.09 30.82 0.74
N ARG A 89 -4.41 31.52 1.85
CA ARG A 89 -3.57 31.53 3.06
C ARG A 89 -3.55 30.16 3.75
N THR A 90 -4.69 29.50 3.83
CA THR A 90 -4.77 28.12 4.38
C THR A 90 -4.03 27.13 3.49
N ALA A 91 -4.24 27.22 2.17
CA ALA A 91 -3.51 26.41 1.21
C ALA A 91 -1.99 26.61 1.34
N LEU A 92 -1.52 27.85 1.46
CA LEU A 92 -0.10 28.13 1.66
C LEU A 92 0.42 27.51 2.97
N LYS A 93 -0.29 27.68 4.08
CA LYS A 93 0.11 27.11 5.38
C LYS A 93 0.21 25.58 5.32
N VAL A 94 -0.78 24.93 4.73
CA VAL A 94 -0.79 23.46 4.57
C VAL A 94 0.36 23.02 3.66
N ASN A 95 0.54 23.68 2.52
CA ASN A 95 1.60 23.35 1.56
C ASN A 95 3.00 23.51 2.15
N LEU A 96 3.24 24.54 2.97
CA LEU A 96 4.52 24.74 3.68
C LEU A 96 4.77 23.61 4.69
N GLY A 97 3.75 23.23 5.46
CA GLY A 97 3.83 22.07 6.37
C GLY A 97 4.05 20.76 5.62
N ALA A 98 3.37 20.61 4.48
CA ALA A 98 3.53 19.46 3.60
C ALA A 98 4.95 19.38 3.01
N ALA A 99 5.55 20.49 2.59
CA ALA A 99 6.90 20.51 2.04
C ALA A 99 7.93 19.91 3.00
N ALA A 100 7.91 20.34 4.27
CA ALA A 100 8.79 19.79 5.31
C ALA A 100 8.51 18.31 5.58
N ALA A 101 7.22 17.91 5.66
CA ALA A 101 6.84 16.52 5.87
C ALA A 101 7.25 15.63 4.68
N ILE A 102 7.07 16.08 3.44
CA ILE A 102 7.44 15.36 2.22
C ILE A 102 8.94 15.08 2.19
N GLY A 103 9.78 16.08 2.43
CA GLY A 103 11.23 15.88 2.46
C GLY A 103 11.64 14.79 3.48
N ARG A 104 11.06 14.85 4.68
CA ARG A 104 11.29 13.81 5.70
C ARG A 104 10.79 12.43 5.26
N GLN A 105 9.58 12.34 4.70
CA GLN A 105 8.97 11.06 4.29
C GLN A 105 9.70 10.45 3.10
N VAL A 106 10.14 11.24 2.14
CA VAL A 106 10.92 10.77 0.99
C VAL A 106 12.23 10.13 1.45
N ARG A 107 12.94 10.74 2.40
CA ARG A 107 14.16 10.14 2.99
C ARG A 107 13.84 8.90 3.82
N LEU A 108 12.86 8.98 4.73
CA LEU A 108 12.51 7.87 5.64
C LEU A 108 12.07 6.61 4.90
N ARG A 109 11.32 6.77 3.80
CA ARG A 109 10.82 5.67 2.96
C ARG A 109 11.78 5.28 1.84
N ASP A 110 12.91 5.97 1.71
CA ASP A 110 13.86 5.89 0.58
C ASP A 110 13.18 5.94 -0.79
N LEU A 111 12.21 6.86 -0.94
CA LEU A 111 11.52 7.07 -2.21
C LEU A 111 12.49 7.70 -3.21
N SER A 112 12.44 7.23 -4.46
CA SER A 112 13.42 7.60 -5.48
C SER A 112 12.83 7.56 -6.89
N GLY A 113 13.57 8.08 -7.87
CA GLY A 113 13.11 8.26 -9.23
C GLY A 113 12.36 9.58 -9.40
N HIS A 114 11.37 9.61 -10.29
CA HIS A 114 10.52 10.78 -10.48
C HIS A 114 9.48 10.86 -9.36
N ILE A 115 9.37 12.03 -8.75
CA ILE A 115 8.42 12.32 -7.69
C ILE A 115 7.59 13.52 -8.16
N VAL A 116 6.28 13.36 -8.20
CA VAL A 116 5.33 14.39 -8.60
C VAL A 116 4.43 14.71 -7.41
N ILE A 117 4.29 15.99 -7.11
CA ILE A 117 3.55 16.48 -5.95
C ILE A 117 2.41 17.37 -6.45
N ASP A 118 1.19 17.05 -6.06
CA ASP A 118 0.01 17.89 -6.25
C ASP A 118 -0.23 18.67 -4.96
N PHE A 119 0.22 19.91 -4.95
CA PHE A 119 0.00 20.85 -3.85
C PHE A 119 -1.38 21.48 -3.95
N MET A 120 -1.96 21.86 -2.82
CA MET A 120 -3.18 22.66 -2.82
C MET A 120 -3.00 23.91 -3.69
N PRO A 121 -4.01 24.28 -4.51
CA PRO A 121 -3.90 25.34 -5.51
C PRO A 121 -3.47 26.69 -4.93
N LEU A 122 -2.45 27.30 -5.53
CA LEU A 122 -1.94 28.63 -5.20
C LEU A 122 -1.98 29.51 -6.45
N ARG A 123 -2.65 30.67 -6.34
CA ARG A 123 -2.78 31.62 -7.45
C ARG A 123 -1.60 32.57 -7.54
N ARG A 124 -1.06 32.99 -6.39
CA ARG A 124 0.03 33.98 -6.31
C ARG A 124 1.38 33.31 -6.58
N SER A 125 2.15 33.86 -7.52
CA SER A 125 3.49 33.35 -7.84
C SER A 125 4.44 33.38 -6.64
N GLY A 126 4.34 34.41 -5.78
CA GLY A 126 5.12 34.50 -4.56
C GLY A 126 4.84 33.38 -3.55
N HIS A 127 3.59 32.90 -3.46
CA HIS A 127 3.26 31.74 -2.62
C HIS A 127 3.84 30.45 -3.19
N ARG A 128 3.79 30.26 -4.51
CA ARG A 128 4.42 29.11 -5.16
C ARG A 128 5.94 29.09 -4.95
N ALA A 129 6.58 30.28 -5.04
CA ALA A 129 8.01 30.42 -4.77
C ALA A 129 8.36 30.04 -3.32
N GLN A 130 7.54 30.43 -2.34
CA GLN A 130 7.74 30.06 -0.93
C GLN A 130 7.66 28.53 -0.73
N VAL A 131 6.68 27.85 -1.34
CA VAL A 131 6.53 26.38 -1.26
C VAL A 131 7.70 25.71 -1.94
N ALA A 132 8.13 26.19 -3.13
CA ALA A 132 9.29 25.65 -3.84
C ALA A 132 10.57 25.79 -3.01
N SER A 133 10.79 26.94 -2.37
CA SER A 133 11.94 27.19 -1.48
C SER A 133 11.91 26.27 -0.27
N ALA A 134 10.76 26.13 0.40
CA ALA A 134 10.60 25.26 1.57
C ALA A 134 10.85 23.80 1.23
N LEU A 135 10.40 23.33 0.05
CA LEU A 135 10.66 21.96 -0.39
C LEU A 135 12.14 21.76 -0.75
N THR A 136 12.77 22.75 -1.39
CA THR A 136 14.22 22.69 -1.70
C THR A 136 15.03 22.62 -0.41
N GLU A 137 14.70 23.42 0.59
CA GLU A 137 15.34 23.40 1.90
C GLU A 137 15.13 22.05 2.63
N ALA A 138 13.96 21.44 2.49
CA ALA A 138 13.67 20.13 3.08
C ALA A 138 14.54 19.00 2.53
N PHE A 139 15.20 19.19 1.39
CA PHE A 139 16.16 18.27 0.77
C PHE A 139 17.62 18.72 0.88
N ALA A 140 17.92 19.84 1.55
CA ALA A 140 19.28 20.36 1.62
C ALA A 140 20.27 19.38 2.27
N ASP A 141 19.82 18.61 3.27
CA ASP A 141 20.62 17.61 3.97
C ASP A 141 20.36 16.18 3.47
N ASP A 142 19.80 16.00 2.27
CA ASP A 142 19.64 14.67 1.69
C ASP A 142 20.99 14.13 1.22
N ASP A 143 21.35 12.92 1.62
CA ASP A 143 22.58 12.24 1.22
C ASP A 143 22.54 11.75 -0.24
N ARG A 144 21.38 11.86 -0.91
CA ARG A 144 21.18 11.53 -2.32
C ARG A 144 21.08 12.77 -3.17
N GLN A 145 21.46 12.64 -4.44
CA GLN A 145 21.28 13.74 -5.39
C GLN A 145 19.78 13.99 -5.65
N VAL A 146 19.30 15.19 -5.30
CA VAL A 146 17.95 15.64 -5.59
C VAL A 146 17.99 16.76 -6.64
N ARG A 147 17.22 16.60 -7.71
CA ARG A 147 17.06 17.61 -8.76
C ARG A 147 15.64 18.14 -8.69
N ILE A 148 15.50 19.42 -8.38
CA ILE A 148 14.21 20.10 -8.29
C ILE A 148 13.85 20.65 -9.67
N GLY A 149 12.73 20.18 -10.24
CA GLY A 149 12.16 20.69 -11.50
C GLY A 149 11.30 21.92 -11.28
N GLY A 150 10.61 22.00 -10.15
CA GLY A 150 9.71 23.12 -9.82
C GLY A 150 8.26 22.88 -10.22
N PHE A 151 7.45 23.94 -10.20
CA PHE A 151 6.04 23.88 -10.61
C PHE A 151 5.92 23.82 -12.14
N THR A 152 5.16 22.84 -12.59
CA THR A 152 4.77 22.71 -14.01
C THR A 152 3.73 23.75 -14.40
N ARG A 153 3.46 23.89 -15.70
CA ARG A 153 2.40 24.76 -16.22
C ARG A 153 0.98 24.37 -15.73
N LEU A 154 0.80 23.09 -15.40
CA LEU A 154 -0.48 22.56 -14.90
C LEU A 154 -0.61 22.62 -13.37
N GLY A 155 0.44 23.08 -12.67
CA GLY A 155 0.42 23.27 -11.21
C GLY A 155 1.00 22.13 -10.40
N LEU A 156 1.41 21.04 -11.00
CA LEU A 156 2.13 19.96 -10.32
C LEU A 156 3.56 20.42 -10.01
N PHE A 157 4.13 19.94 -8.92
CA PHE A 157 5.53 20.14 -8.60
C PHE A 157 6.30 18.86 -8.89
N GLU A 158 7.42 18.97 -9.59
CA GLU A 158 8.23 17.82 -9.98
C GLU A 158 9.64 17.89 -9.42
N LEU A 159 10.13 16.73 -9.01
CA LEU A 159 11.53 16.54 -8.64
C LEU A 159 11.98 15.12 -8.98
N ARG A 160 13.29 14.92 -9.02
CA ARG A 160 13.89 13.60 -9.17
C ARG A 160 14.91 13.38 -8.06
N ARG A 161 14.79 12.26 -7.34
CA ARG A 161 15.75 11.79 -6.34
C ARG A 161 16.49 10.57 -6.88
N GLU A 162 17.80 10.54 -6.69
CA GLU A 162 18.64 9.43 -7.13
C GLU A 162 18.21 8.12 -6.45
N ARG A 163 18.24 7.01 -7.23
CA ARG A 163 17.88 5.67 -6.73
C ARG A 163 19.13 4.92 -6.31
N PHE A 164 19.10 4.34 -5.11
CA PHE A 164 20.20 3.56 -4.58
C PHE A 164 19.80 2.12 -4.25
N GLY A 165 18.54 1.91 -3.89
CA GLY A 165 18.00 0.61 -3.50
C GLY A 165 16.47 0.57 -3.63
N PRO A 166 15.85 -0.49 -3.13
CA PRO A 166 14.41 -0.56 -3.00
C PRO A 166 13.90 0.34 -1.88
N SER A 167 12.71 0.92 -2.05
CA SER A 167 12.04 1.70 -1.00
C SER A 167 11.72 0.84 0.23
N LEU A 168 11.44 1.48 1.37
CA LEU A 168 11.06 0.80 2.61
C LEU A 168 9.88 -0.16 2.40
N SER A 169 8.87 0.27 1.65
CA SER A 169 7.71 -0.57 1.30
C SER A 169 8.13 -1.83 0.55
N ARG A 170 9.00 -1.73 -0.45
CA ARG A 170 9.48 -2.87 -1.23
C ARG A 170 10.39 -3.83 -0.43
N GLN A 171 11.01 -3.34 0.64
CA GLN A 171 11.83 -4.17 1.53
C GLN A 171 10.99 -4.93 2.54
N LEU A 172 9.91 -4.33 3.05
CA LEU A 172 9.16 -4.86 4.19
C LEU A 172 7.79 -5.43 3.83
N GLN A 173 7.29 -5.16 2.61
CA GLN A 173 5.97 -5.60 2.16
C GLN A 173 6.06 -6.44 0.88
N SER A 174 5.10 -7.33 0.69
CA SER A 174 4.87 -8.04 -0.55
C SER A 174 3.60 -7.54 -1.25
N ALA A 175 3.53 -7.74 -2.57
CA ALA A 175 2.30 -7.42 -3.31
C ALA A 175 1.12 -8.23 -2.76
N CYS A 176 -0.03 -7.58 -2.61
CA CYS A 176 -1.25 -8.24 -2.16
C CYS A 176 -1.65 -9.34 -3.15
N ALA A 177 -1.78 -10.58 -2.68
CA ALA A 177 -2.15 -11.72 -3.52
C ALA A 177 -3.54 -11.58 -4.17
N ALA A 178 -4.45 -10.84 -3.54
CA ALA A 178 -5.80 -10.64 -4.07
C ALA A 178 -5.85 -9.66 -5.24
N CYS A 179 -5.04 -8.60 -5.24
CA CYS A 179 -5.09 -7.56 -6.27
C CYS A 179 -3.78 -7.37 -7.05
N GLY A 180 -2.74 -8.14 -6.74
CA GLY A 180 -1.43 -8.01 -7.37
C GLY A 180 -0.79 -6.63 -7.20
N GLY A 181 -1.21 -5.85 -6.20
CA GLY A 181 -0.74 -4.50 -5.94
C GLY A 181 -1.57 -3.39 -6.60
N SER A 182 -2.64 -3.72 -7.36
CA SER A 182 -3.51 -2.72 -8.02
C SER A 182 -4.43 -1.97 -7.05
N GLY A 183 -4.60 -2.45 -5.81
CA GLY A 183 -5.55 -1.90 -4.83
C GLY A 183 -7.02 -2.17 -5.15
N ARG A 184 -7.32 -2.89 -6.24
CA ARG A 184 -8.69 -3.20 -6.69
C ARG A 184 -8.82 -4.66 -7.08
N THR A 185 -9.97 -5.25 -6.78
CA THR A 185 -10.40 -6.57 -7.26
C THR A 185 -11.67 -6.41 -8.08
N ALA A 186 -12.03 -7.42 -8.83
CA ALA A 186 -13.34 -7.43 -9.49
C ALA A 186 -14.47 -7.27 -8.47
N SER A 187 -15.52 -6.53 -8.83
CA SER A 187 -16.71 -6.39 -7.98
C SER A 187 -17.45 -7.73 -7.85
N LEU A 188 -18.25 -7.90 -6.79
CA LEU A 188 -19.04 -9.11 -6.61
C LEU A 188 -19.95 -9.42 -7.80
N PRO A 189 -20.69 -8.43 -8.40
CA PRO A 189 -21.47 -8.67 -9.61
C PRO A 189 -20.63 -9.19 -10.79
N GLU A 190 -19.46 -8.60 -11.01
CA GLU A 190 -18.57 -9.02 -12.11
C GLU A 190 -17.96 -10.41 -11.83
N THR A 191 -17.57 -10.69 -10.59
CA THR A 191 -17.05 -12.00 -10.20
C THR A 191 -18.13 -13.07 -10.34
N ALA A 192 -19.39 -12.78 -9.95
CA ALA A 192 -20.52 -13.69 -10.11
C ALA A 192 -20.81 -13.98 -11.57
N ARG A 193 -20.81 -12.93 -12.42
CA ARG A 193 -20.99 -13.08 -13.87
C ARG A 193 -19.89 -13.97 -14.46
N ALA A 194 -18.64 -13.70 -14.13
CA ALA A 194 -17.49 -14.48 -14.60
C ALA A 194 -17.56 -15.94 -14.13
N ALA A 195 -17.92 -16.18 -12.86
CA ALA A 195 -18.07 -17.51 -12.32
C ALA A 195 -19.16 -18.33 -13.02
N LEU A 196 -20.35 -17.75 -13.22
CA LEU A 196 -21.44 -18.42 -13.94
C LEU A 196 -21.12 -18.66 -15.41
N THR A 197 -20.39 -17.75 -16.06
CA THR A 197 -19.90 -17.94 -17.42
C THR A 197 -18.91 -19.11 -17.47
N ALA A 198 -17.93 -19.15 -16.57
CA ALA A 198 -16.95 -20.22 -16.48
C ALA A 198 -17.60 -21.59 -16.16
N VAL A 199 -18.67 -21.60 -15.35
CA VAL A 199 -19.48 -22.82 -15.13
C VAL A 199 -20.06 -23.31 -16.45
N ARG A 200 -20.68 -22.45 -17.25
CA ARG A 200 -21.23 -22.82 -18.57
C ARG A 200 -20.15 -23.35 -19.50
N GLU A 201 -19.04 -22.64 -19.63
CA GLU A 201 -17.93 -23.01 -20.52
C GLU A 201 -17.29 -24.35 -20.15
N GLN A 202 -17.02 -24.58 -18.87
CA GLN A 202 -16.36 -25.79 -18.40
C GLN A 202 -17.27 -27.04 -18.47
N THR A 203 -18.58 -26.85 -18.45
CA THR A 203 -19.56 -27.93 -18.52
C THR A 203 -20.03 -28.27 -19.94
N THR A 204 -19.84 -27.36 -20.90
CA THR A 204 -20.24 -27.57 -22.29
C THR A 204 -19.56 -28.78 -22.88
N GLY A 205 -20.35 -29.71 -23.43
CA GLY A 205 -19.86 -30.95 -24.05
C GLY A 205 -19.33 -32.00 -23.09
N ARG A 206 -19.43 -31.79 -21.76
CA ARG A 206 -18.97 -32.73 -20.74
C ARG A 206 -20.14 -33.46 -20.06
N ALA A 207 -20.05 -34.76 -19.95
CA ALA A 207 -20.97 -35.56 -19.13
C ALA A 207 -20.61 -35.30 -17.65
N CYS A 208 -21.51 -34.68 -16.88
CA CYS A 208 -21.32 -34.49 -15.45
C CYS A 208 -22.67 -34.58 -14.72
N ARG A 209 -22.65 -34.93 -13.44
CA ARG A 209 -23.85 -35.02 -12.58
C ARG A 209 -24.23 -33.67 -12.02
N GLY A 210 -23.26 -32.81 -11.76
CA GLY A 210 -23.44 -31.49 -11.17
C GLY A 210 -22.14 -30.69 -11.22
N VAL A 211 -22.20 -29.48 -10.69
CA VAL A 211 -21.08 -28.55 -10.59
C VAL A 211 -20.99 -28.01 -9.19
N ARG A 212 -19.80 -27.92 -8.63
CA ARG A 212 -19.52 -27.20 -7.40
C ARG A 212 -18.85 -25.89 -7.73
N LEU A 213 -19.43 -24.80 -7.28
CA LEU A 213 -18.83 -23.47 -7.30
C LEU A 213 -18.34 -23.14 -5.89
N ILE A 214 -17.03 -23.15 -5.73
CA ILE A 214 -16.34 -22.98 -4.47
C ILE A 214 -15.84 -21.53 -4.41
N ALA A 215 -16.22 -20.79 -3.37
CA ALA A 215 -15.86 -19.39 -3.24
C ALA A 215 -15.88 -18.91 -1.77
N GLY A 216 -15.34 -17.72 -1.53
CA GLY A 216 -15.49 -17.05 -0.24
C GLY A 216 -16.94 -16.63 0.03
N GLU A 217 -17.33 -16.54 1.30
CA GLU A 217 -18.69 -16.25 1.72
C GLU A 217 -19.30 -14.96 1.11
N PRO A 218 -18.55 -13.86 0.89
CA PRO A 218 -19.13 -12.67 0.25
C PRO A 218 -19.70 -12.95 -1.15
N LEU A 219 -19.00 -13.74 -1.97
CA LEU A 219 -19.48 -14.11 -3.32
C LEU A 219 -20.66 -15.07 -3.23
N LEU A 220 -20.61 -16.03 -2.32
CA LEU A 220 -21.71 -17.00 -2.16
C LEU A 220 -22.99 -16.33 -1.67
N SER A 221 -22.88 -15.42 -0.71
CA SER A 221 -24.03 -14.63 -0.25
C SER A 221 -24.63 -13.81 -1.38
N PHE A 222 -23.79 -13.16 -2.19
CA PHE A 222 -24.24 -12.42 -3.38
C PHE A 222 -24.97 -13.33 -4.38
N LEU A 223 -24.41 -14.51 -4.69
CA LEU A 223 -25.03 -15.50 -5.60
C LEU A 223 -26.37 -16.04 -5.08
N ARG A 224 -26.49 -16.24 -3.76
CA ARG A 224 -27.72 -16.75 -3.13
C ARG A 224 -28.83 -15.71 -3.05
N LEU A 225 -28.51 -14.45 -2.88
CA LEU A 225 -29.46 -13.36 -2.65
C LEU A 225 -29.66 -12.50 -3.90
N ASP A 226 -28.63 -11.75 -4.28
CA ASP A 226 -28.73 -10.72 -5.30
C ASP A 226 -28.69 -11.28 -6.73
N ALA A 227 -27.92 -12.35 -6.96
CA ALA A 227 -27.76 -12.99 -8.27
C ALA A 227 -28.51 -14.32 -8.40
N ARG A 228 -29.47 -14.64 -7.51
CA ARG A 228 -30.20 -15.92 -7.50
C ARG A 228 -30.87 -16.23 -8.85
N ALA A 229 -31.45 -15.24 -9.49
CA ALA A 229 -32.09 -15.41 -10.80
C ALA A 229 -31.10 -15.90 -11.88
N ALA A 230 -29.89 -15.31 -11.88
CA ALA A 230 -28.83 -15.70 -12.81
C ALA A 230 -28.29 -17.11 -12.54
N VAL A 231 -28.22 -17.52 -11.27
CA VAL A 231 -27.87 -18.91 -10.90
C VAL A 231 -28.93 -19.87 -11.44
N THR A 232 -30.22 -19.61 -11.16
CA THR A 232 -31.34 -20.44 -11.60
C THR A 232 -31.40 -20.54 -13.13
N GLU A 233 -31.20 -19.43 -13.83
CA GLU A 233 -31.13 -19.41 -15.29
C GLU A 233 -29.97 -20.26 -15.84
N THR A 234 -28.82 -20.17 -15.15
CA THR A 234 -27.64 -20.98 -15.51
C THR A 234 -27.91 -22.45 -15.28
N GLU A 235 -28.50 -22.86 -14.16
CA GLU A 235 -28.88 -24.22 -13.84
C GLU A 235 -29.90 -24.77 -14.87
N ALA A 236 -30.91 -23.97 -15.23
CA ALA A 236 -31.90 -24.35 -16.24
C ALA A 236 -31.25 -24.57 -17.60
N GLY A 237 -30.34 -23.70 -18.03
CA GLY A 237 -29.60 -23.87 -19.29
C GLY A 237 -28.67 -25.05 -19.32
N LEU A 238 -28.15 -25.47 -18.14
CA LEU A 238 -27.29 -26.64 -18.00
C LEU A 238 -28.08 -27.96 -17.80
N GLY A 239 -29.33 -27.89 -17.38
CA GLY A 239 -30.13 -29.02 -16.92
C GLY A 239 -29.56 -29.69 -15.66
N ARG A 240 -28.82 -28.94 -14.82
CA ARG A 240 -28.10 -29.43 -13.65
C ARG A 240 -27.98 -28.35 -12.57
N SER A 241 -27.87 -28.79 -11.29
CA SER A 241 -27.70 -27.90 -10.16
C SER A 241 -26.25 -27.43 -9.99
N ILE A 242 -26.10 -26.24 -9.46
CA ILE A 242 -24.82 -25.66 -9.02
C ILE A 242 -24.77 -25.68 -7.48
N GLU A 243 -23.93 -26.53 -6.92
CA GLU A 243 -23.68 -26.56 -5.48
C GLU A 243 -22.74 -25.41 -5.11
N LEU A 244 -23.19 -24.49 -4.23
CA LEU A 244 -22.41 -23.37 -3.73
C LEU A 244 -21.69 -23.77 -2.44
N VAL A 245 -20.36 -23.91 -2.51
CA VAL A 245 -19.51 -24.41 -1.43
C VAL A 245 -18.64 -23.29 -0.87
N ALA A 246 -18.66 -23.08 0.45
CA ALA A 246 -17.87 -22.07 1.12
C ALA A 246 -16.43 -22.53 1.35
N GLU A 247 -15.47 -21.69 0.95
CA GLU A 247 -14.05 -21.84 1.28
C GLU A 247 -13.53 -20.51 1.84
N PRO A 248 -13.44 -20.37 3.18
CA PRO A 248 -13.09 -19.10 3.85
C PRO A 248 -11.69 -18.57 3.47
N SER A 249 -10.80 -19.43 3.00
CA SER A 249 -9.45 -19.05 2.57
C SER A 249 -9.41 -18.32 1.21
N LEU A 250 -10.49 -18.41 0.42
CA LEU A 250 -10.56 -17.75 -0.88
C LEU A 250 -10.92 -16.25 -0.72
N PRO A 251 -10.15 -15.36 -1.37
CA PRO A 251 -10.49 -13.94 -1.44
C PRO A 251 -11.86 -13.69 -2.07
N ALA A 252 -12.50 -12.57 -1.75
CA ALA A 252 -13.85 -12.22 -2.23
C ALA A 252 -14.00 -12.21 -3.77
N GLY A 253 -12.91 -11.97 -4.51
CA GLY A 253 -12.88 -11.98 -5.98
C GLY A 253 -12.42 -13.30 -6.60
N ALA A 254 -12.20 -14.36 -5.81
CA ALA A 254 -11.70 -15.65 -6.29
C ALA A 254 -12.77 -16.74 -6.20
N TYR A 255 -12.76 -17.64 -7.15
CA TYR A 255 -13.61 -18.83 -7.15
C TYR A 255 -12.89 -20.02 -7.82
N ARG A 256 -13.38 -21.23 -7.54
CA ARG A 256 -12.96 -22.48 -8.17
C ARG A 256 -14.20 -23.26 -8.58
N ILE A 257 -14.10 -23.97 -9.71
CA ILE A 257 -15.18 -24.81 -10.24
C ILE A 257 -14.70 -26.25 -10.23
N GLU A 258 -15.51 -27.12 -9.65
CA GLU A 258 -15.31 -28.56 -9.67
C GLU A 258 -16.49 -29.23 -10.40
N ILE A 259 -16.14 -30.01 -11.39
CA ILE A 259 -17.13 -30.79 -12.16
C ILE A 259 -17.31 -32.15 -11.48
N VAL A 260 -18.53 -32.49 -11.09
CA VAL A 260 -18.87 -33.76 -10.48
C VAL A 260 -19.11 -34.81 -11.59
N PRO A 261 -18.26 -35.81 -11.75
CA PRO A 261 -18.41 -36.80 -12.81
C PRO A 261 -19.67 -37.67 -12.65
N PRO A 262 -20.22 -38.21 -13.73
CA PRO A 262 -21.32 -39.17 -13.64
C PRO A 262 -20.79 -40.45 -12.96
N GLY A 263 -21.40 -40.86 -11.84
CA GLY A 263 -21.08 -42.14 -11.16
C GLY A 263 -20.00 -42.08 -10.06
N GLY A 264 -19.56 -40.90 -9.62
CA GLY A 264 -18.63 -40.75 -8.48
C GLY A 264 -19.36 -40.75 -7.14
N GLU A 265 -19.09 -41.70 -6.26
CA GLU A 265 -19.39 -41.61 -4.84
C GLU A 265 -18.69 -40.40 -4.26
N ALA A 266 -19.42 -39.56 -3.48
CA ALA A 266 -18.83 -38.47 -2.75
C ALA A 266 -17.72 -39.01 -1.83
N ALA A 267 -16.48 -38.61 -2.08
CA ALA A 267 -15.44 -38.78 -1.08
C ALA A 267 -15.88 -38.00 0.19
N ARG A 268 -16.11 -38.78 1.26
CA ARG A 268 -16.44 -38.31 2.60
C ARG A 268 -15.27 -37.60 3.24
#